data_762bc266aa15c801f4cab12a74462ba2
#
_entry.id   762bc266aa15c801f4cab12a74462ba2
#
_cell.length_a   1.000
_cell.length_b   1.000
_cell.length_c   1.000
_cell.angle_alpha   90.00
_cell.angle_beta   90.00
_cell.angle_gamma   90.00
#
_symmetry.space_group_name_H-M   'P 1'
#
loop_
_entity.id
_entity.type
_entity.pdbx_description
1 polymer ?
#
loop_
_entity_poly.entity_id
_entity_poly.type
_entity_poly.pdbx_seq_one_letter_code
_entity_poly.pdbx_strand_id
1 'polypeptide(L)'
;IPEIIEAVRLNYKVYRVEKENLWIQVWQGMVASIKFWRWNFFGGAVGMFHGLLPGYGGGSADWLCYGIASRKTKGDGTPYGEGNIVGVIAPEGVNNAGKAGAIVPTILLGVPGGKWAMIIMGLWMWLGYDVGDRSILENEEFLSAVAIGYFVGVIATGILCLVAIRYLAMLLYIPARYYMFPLLFITVLSALSVNNPAWYKWEWVWGLEDFTLLLILSGVGYLCKRFKFSRPALLLAYILSEKIEDKSSATYALYINTGKYEKLLTDPTFMGIMIVIIAIAVYGIRNKSSINYA
;
A
#
# COMPACT_ATOMS: atom_id res chain seq x y z
N ILE A 1 -15.32 -4.18 -6.42
CA ILE A 1 -16.47 -4.49 -7.30
C ILE A 1 -17.11 -3.21 -7.84
N PRO A 2 -17.48 -2.16 -7.04
CA PRO A 2 -18.09 -0.94 -7.58
C PRO A 2 -17.24 -0.26 -8.68
N GLU A 3 -15.92 -0.24 -8.55
CA GLU A 3 -14.99 0.29 -9.57
C GLU A 3 -15.05 -0.53 -10.87
N ILE A 4 -15.13 -1.86 -10.73
CA ILE A 4 -15.21 -2.77 -11.89
C ILE A 4 -16.50 -2.52 -12.66
N ILE A 5 -17.62 -2.43 -11.96
CA ILE A 5 -18.94 -2.17 -12.57
C ILE A 5 -18.93 -0.80 -13.27
N GLU A 6 -18.31 0.20 -12.66
CA GLU A 6 -18.22 1.52 -13.23
C GLU A 6 -17.33 1.55 -14.47
N ALA A 7 -16.16 0.92 -14.42
CA ALA A 7 -15.24 0.84 -15.55
C ALA A 7 -15.89 0.15 -16.76
N VAL A 8 -16.72 -0.88 -16.53
CA VAL A 8 -17.50 -1.54 -17.58
C VAL A 8 -18.61 -0.62 -18.11
N ARG A 9 -19.36 0.04 -17.23
CA ARG A 9 -20.47 0.92 -17.60
C ARG A 9 -20.05 2.16 -18.39
N LEU A 10 -18.94 2.80 -17.96
CA LEU A 10 -18.45 4.03 -18.57
C LEU A 10 -17.60 3.74 -19.82
N ASN A 11 -17.38 2.45 -20.14
CA ASN A 11 -16.55 2.02 -21.27
C ASN A 11 -15.25 2.85 -21.34
N TYR A 12 -14.56 2.96 -20.18
CA TYR A 12 -13.34 3.75 -20.06
C TYR A 12 -12.43 3.38 -21.22
N LYS A 13 -12.37 4.24 -22.21
CA LYS A 13 -11.30 4.20 -23.20
C LYS A 13 -10.09 4.67 -22.39
N VAL A 14 -9.25 3.72 -22.02
CA VAL A 14 -7.91 4.05 -21.59
C VAL A 14 -7.38 5.07 -22.57
N TYR A 15 -6.90 6.17 -22.07
CA TYR A 15 -6.34 7.29 -22.81
C TYR A 15 -5.71 6.80 -24.11
N ARG A 16 -6.09 7.36 -25.24
CA ARG A 16 -5.35 7.10 -26.49
C ARG A 16 -3.97 7.69 -26.23
N VAL A 17 -3.01 6.83 -25.93
CA VAL A 17 -1.61 7.20 -26.01
C VAL A 17 -1.43 7.65 -27.45
N GLU A 18 -1.24 8.94 -27.67
CA GLU A 18 -0.89 9.46 -28.98
C GLU A 18 0.32 8.65 -29.45
N LYS A 19 0.40 8.40 -30.76
CA LYS A 19 1.46 7.59 -31.38
C LYS A 19 2.84 8.25 -31.30
N GLU A 20 3.11 8.95 -30.22
CA GLU A 20 4.44 9.46 -29.94
C GLU A 20 5.41 8.31 -29.67
N ASN A 21 6.65 8.53 -30.03
CA ASN A 21 7.69 7.55 -29.82
C ASN A 21 7.80 7.22 -28.32
N LEU A 22 7.47 5.99 -27.94
CA LEU A 22 7.43 5.54 -26.56
C LEU A 22 8.74 5.82 -25.82
N TRP A 23 9.88 5.72 -26.51
CA TRP A 23 11.19 6.00 -25.95
C TRP A 23 11.37 7.48 -25.57
N ILE A 24 10.75 8.41 -26.30
CA ILE A 24 10.76 9.83 -25.96
C ILE A 24 9.96 10.06 -24.68
N GLN A 25 8.81 9.41 -24.53
CA GLN A 25 7.98 9.50 -23.31
C GLN A 25 8.72 8.91 -22.11
N VAL A 26 9.41 7.78 -22.28
CA VAL A 26 10.25 7.18 -21.22
C VAL A 26 11.34 8.16 -20.81
N TRP A 27 12.04 8.75 -21.77
CA TRP A 27 13.10 9.72 -21.49
C TRP A 27 12.55 10.95 -20.78
N GLN A 28 11.42 11.48 -21.21
CA GLN A 28 10.74 12.61 -20.56
C GLN A 28 10.35 12.27 -19.12
N GLY A 29 9.84 11.05 -18.87
CA GLY A 29 9.53 10.56 -17.53
C GLY A 29 10.76 10.48 -16.63
N MET A 30 11.89 9.98 -17.13
CA MET A 30 13.15 9.94 -16.41
C MET A 30 13.65 11.34 -16.06
N VAL A 31 13.64 12.28 -17.03
CA VAL A 31 14.03 13.67 -16.82
C VAL A 31 13.09 14.35 -15.80
N ALA A 32 11.80 14.08 -15.88
CA ALA A 32 10.84 14.61 -14.93
C ALA A 32 11.07 14.07 -13.50
N SER A 33 11.41 12.79 -13.35
CA SER A 33 11.76 12.20 -12.05
C SER A 33 12.98 12.90 -11.43
N ILE A 34 13.99 13.25 -12.24
CA ILE A 34 15.14 14.04 -11.80
C ILE A 34 14.74 15.49 -11.48
N LYS A 35 13.94 16.13 -12.34
CA LYS A 35 13.45 17.49 -12.13
C LYS A 35 12.68 17.64 -10.82
N PHE A 36 11.84 16.67 -10.52
CA PHE A 36 11.01 16.64 -9.32
C PHE A 36 11.60 15.76 -8.21
N TRP A 37 12.94 15.59 -8.15
CA TRP A 37 13.66 14.73 -7.20
C TRP A 37 13.25 14.93 -5.74
N ARG A 38 12.87 16.16 -5.34
CA ARG A 38 12.40 16.45 -3.98
C ARG A 38 11.15 15.66 -3.61
N TRP A 39 10.24 15.48 -4.56
CA TRP A 39 9.01 14.71 -4.35
C TRP A 39 9.29 13.20 -4.36
N ASN A 40 10.22 12.77 -5.19
CA ASN A 40 10.70 11.39 -5.19
C ASN A 40 11.37 11.06 -3.85
N PHE A 41 12.26 11.92 -3.37
CA PHE A 41 12.91 11.77 -2.06
C PHE A 41 11.92 11.85 -0.90
N PHE A 42 10.95 12.76 -0.95
CA PHE A 42 9.89 12.85 0.04
C PHE A 42 9.07 11.55 0.09
N GLY A 43 8.63 11.03 -1.06
CA GLY A 43 7.96 9.74 -1.15
C GLY A 43 8.82 8.60 -0.60
N GLY A 44 10.10 8.58 -0.95
CA GLY A 44 11.08 7.61 -0.43
C GLY A 44 11.21 7.66 1.10
N ALA A 45 11.34 8.84 1.67
CA ALA A 45 11.45 9.01 3.13
C ALA A 45 10.17 8.55 3.85
N VAL A 46 9.00 8.95 3.34
CA VAL A 46 7.71 8.49 3.89
C VAL A 46 7.57 6.98 3.75
N GLY A 47 7.93 6.42 2.60
CA GLY A 47 7.89 4.98 2.36
C GLY A 47 8.80 4.20 3.30
N MET A 48 10.05 4.66 3.47
CA MET A 48 11.00 4.04 4.38
C MET A 48 10.49 4.05 5.82
N PHE A 49 10.03 5.20 6.30
CA PHE A 49 9.45 5.31 7.64
C PHE A 49 8.23 4.40 7.82
N HIS A 50 7.36 4.36 6.81
CA HIS A 50 6.19 3.51 6.82
C HIS A 50 6.55 2.01 6.84
N GLY A 51 7.56 1.62 6.07
CA GLY A 51 8.07 0.25 6.04
C GLY A 51 8.65 -0.22 7.38
N LEU A 52 9.25 0.70 8.17
CA LEU A 52 9.74 0.39 9.52
C LEU A 52 8.63 -0.03 10.50
N LEU A 53 7.37 0.28 10.20
CA LEU A 53 6.24 -0.09 11.04
C LEU A 53 5.81 -1.53 10.72
N PRO A 54 6.07 -2.50 11.62
CA PRO A 54 5.78 -3.90 11.34
C PRO A 54 4.27 -4.13 11.14
N GLY A 55 3.93 -4.94 10.15
CA GLY A 55 2.55 -5.34 9.87
C GLY A 55 1.67 -4.28 9.21
N TYR A 56 2.19 -3.10 8.86
CA TYR A 56 1.37 -2.00 8.35
C TYR A 56 1.01 -2.10 6.86
N GLY A 57 1.70 -2.92 6.07
CA GLY A 57 1.44 -3.15 4.64
C GLY A 57 1.28 -1.89 3.78
N GLY A 58 2.08 -1.73 2.75
CA GLY A 58 2.42 -0.49 2.05
C GLY A 58 1.35 0.33 1.32
N GLY A 59 0.05 0.08 1.43
CA GLY A 59 -0.93 0.75 0.55
C GLY A 59 -1.41 2.14 0.96
N SER A 60 -1.13 2.58 2.19
CA SER A 60 -1.65 3.85 2.73
C SER A 60 -0.72 5.04 2.50
N ALA A 61 0.57 4.80 2.47
CA ALA A 61 1.57 5.84 2.32
C ALA A 61 1.56 6.46 0.92
N ASP A 62 1.22 5.69 -0.11
CA ASP A 62 1.07 6.16 -1.50
C ASP A 62 0.00 7.26 -1.58
N TRP A 63 -1.18 7.00 -0.99
CA TRP A 63 -2.28 7.94 -0.94
C TRP A 63 -1.96 9.18 -0.10
N LEU A 64 -1.22 8.99 1.00
CA LEU A 64 -0.75 10.09 1.83
C LEU A 64 0.16 11.02 1.02
N CYS A 65 1.15 10.47 0.33
CA CYS A 65 2.07 11.23 -0.51
C CYS A 65 1.36 11.94 -1.66
N TYR A 66 0.42 11.26 -2.34
CA TYR A 66 -0.42 11.88 -3.35
C TYR A 66 -1.22 13.07 -2.77
N GLY A 67 -1.88 12.86 -1.64
CA GLY A 67 -2.69 13.91 -0.99
C GLY A 67 -1.86 15.11 -0.52
N ILE A 68 -0.62 14.89 -0.07
CA ILE A 68 0.28 15.98 0.31
C ILE A 68 0.78 16.72 -0.95
N ALA A 69 1.20 15.98 -1.98
CA ALA A 69 1.68 16.56 -3.22
C ALA A 69 0.62 17.44 -3.89
N SER A 70 -0.62 16.95 -4.00
CA SER A 70 -1.73 17.66 -4.62
C SER A 70 -2.08 18.99 -3.93
N ARG A 71 -1.78 19.11 -2.63
CA ARG A 71 -2.01 20.34 -1.86
C ARG A 71 -0.83 21.31 -1.85
N LYS A 72 0.38 20.77 -2.00
CA LYS A 72 1.62 21.56 -1.79
C LYS A 72 2.25 22.07 -3.08
N THR A 73 1.96 21.45 -4.22
CA THR A 73 2.56 21.86 -5.49
C THR A 73 1.58 21.75 -6.65
N LYS A 74 1.75 22.60 -7.64
CA LYS A 74 1.06 22.49 -8.93
C LYS A 74 1.73 21.48 -9.86
N GLY A 75 2.87 20.92 -9.47
CA GLY A 75 3.63 19.97 -10.28
C GLY A 75 4.07 20.55 -11.61
N ASP A 76 3.70 19.90 -12.69
CA ASP A 76 3.94 20.34 -14.07
C ASP A 76 2.86 21.32 -14.60
N GLY A 77 1.86 21.63 -13.78
CA GLY A 77 0.74 22.51 -14.14
C GLY A 77 -0.52 21.77 -14.58
N THR A 78 -0.43 20.48 -14.90
CA THR A 78 -1.61 19.65 -15.18
C THR A 78 -2.43 19.42 -13.91
N PRO A 79 -3.77 19.44 -13.95
CA PRO A 79 -4.57 19.12 -12.78
C PRO A 79 -4.28 17.72 -12.22
N TYR A 80 -4.29 17.61 -10.89
CA TYR A 80 -4.19 16.29 -10.25
C TYR A 80 -5.43 15.44 -10.57
N GLY A 81 -5.20 14.18 -10.94
CA GLY A 81 -6.25 13.29 -11.48
C GLY A 81 -6.34 13.30 -13.01
N GLU A 82 -5.73 14.28 -13.69
CA GLU A 82 -5.72 14.41 -15.14
C GLU A 82 -4.34 14.21 -15.79
N GLY A 83 -3.40 13.62 -15.02
CA GLY A 83 -2.07 13.25 -15.54
C GLY A 83 -0.91 14.08 -14.96
N ASN A 84 -1.10 14.81 -13.85
CA ASN A 84 0.00 15.51 -13.20
C ASN A 84 1.12 14.55 -12.82
N ILE A 85 2.33 14.81 -13.31
CA ILE A 85 3.46 13.90 -13.17
C ILE A 85 3.93 13.76 -11.72
N VAL A 86 3.79 14.79 -10.89
CA VAL A 86 4.15 14.72 -9.46
C VAL A 86 3.16 13.85 -8.70
N GLY A 87 1.91 13.76 -9.18
CA GLY A 87 0.90 12.82 -8.67
C GLY A 87 1.26 11.35 -8.89
N VAL A 88 2.25 11.06 -9.74
CA VAL A 88 2.84 9.74 -9.94
C VAL A 88 4.17 9.62 -9.19
N ILE A 89 5.07 10.58 -9.35
CA ILE A 89 6.44 10.53 -8.78
C ILE A 89 6.42 10.39 -7.25
N ALA A 90 5.57 11.16 -6.56
CA ALA A 90 5.58 11.14 -5.09
C ALA A 90 5.07 9.81 -4.51
N PRO A 91 3.95 9.21 -4.96
CA PRO A 91 3.52 7.88 -4.53
C PRO A 91 4.48 6.76 -4.93
N GLU A 92 5.01 6.79 -6.16
CA GLU A 92 5.94 5.75 -6.62
C GLU A 92 7.26 5.74 -5.84
N GLY A 93 7.71 6.91 -5.35
CA GLY A 93 8.83 6.99 -4.42
C GLY A 93 8.62 6.18 -3.14
N VAL A 94 7.37 6.06 -2.66
CA VAL A 94 7.00 5.28 -1.47
C VAL A 94 7.22 3.78 -1.69
N ASN A 95 6.83 3.27 -2.86
CA ASN A 95 6.69 1.85 -3.13
C ASN A 95 7.97 1.05 -2.86
N ASN A 96 9.07 1.41 -3.48
CA ASN A 96 10.35 0.70 -3.31
C ASN A 96 11.01 1.00 -1.96
N ALA A 97 10.96 2.24 -1.50
CA ALA A 97 11.52 2.63 -0.22
C ALA A 97 10.77 1.98 0.96
N GLY A 98 9.46 1.81 0.84
CA GLY A 98 8.66 1.09 1.82
C GLY A 98 9.05 -0.39 1.94
N LYS A 99 9.37 -1.03 0.82
CA LYS A 99 9.88 -2.41 0.83
C LYS A 99 11.25 -2.49 1.51
N ALA A 100 12.16 -1.55 1.22
CA ALA A 100 13.45 -1.48 1.90
C ALA A 100 13.28 -1.25 3.40
N GLY A 101 12.41 -0.34 3.80
CA GLY A 101 12.09 -0.09 5.20
C GLY A 101 11.55 -1.32 5.92
N ALA A 102 10.72 -2.13 5.26
CA ALA A 102 10.12 -3.33 5.84
C ALA A 102 11.12 -4.48 6.09
N ILE A 103 12.27 -4.49 5.41
CA ILE A 103 13.34 -5.46 5.68
C ILE A 103 13.89 -5.29 7.09
N VAL A 104 14.00 -4.05 7.56
CA VAL A 104 14.59 -3.74 8.88
C VAL A 104 13.85 -4.44 10.02
N PRO A 105 12.54 -4.22 10.27
CA PRO A 105 11.84 -4.93 11.33
C PRO A 105 11.74 -6.44 11.08
N THR A 106 11.76 -6.86 9.82
CA THR A 106 11.75 -8.28 9.48
C THR A 106 13.01 -8.97 9.97
N ILE A 107 14.18 -8.40 9.73
CA ILE A 107 15.46 -8.97 10.19
C ILE A 107 15.64 -8.79 11.69
N LEU A 108 15.37 -7.58 12.22
CA LEU A 108 15.66 -7.25 13.62
C LEU A 108 14.69 -7.90 14.61
N LEU A 109 13.41 -8.00 14.25
CA LEU A 109 12.35 -8.39 15.17
C LEU A 109 11.68 -9.71 14.77
N GLY A 110 12.02 -10.28 13.60
CA GLY A 110 11.30 -11.42 13.06
C GLY A 110 9.83 -11.12 12.75
N VAL A 111 9.48 -9.83 12.63
CA VAL A 111 8.11 -9.40 12.34
C VAL A 111 8.06 -8.81 10.93
N PRO A 112 7.44 -9.50 9.98
CA PRO A 112 7.43 -9.04 8.59
C PRO A 112 6.64 -7.74 8.45
N GLY A 113 7.26 -6.73 7.78
CA GLY A 113 6.64 -5.43 7.52
C GLY A 113 5.52 -5.46 6.47
N GLY A 114 5.30 -6.60 5.79
CA GLY A 114 4.26 -6.75 4.78
C GLY A 114 4.29 -8.14 4.13
N LYS A 115 3.33 -8.41 3.23
CA LYS A 115 3.17 -9.75 2.59
C LYS A 115 4.44 -10.23 1.89
N TRP A 116 5.12 -9.36 1.15
CA TRP A 116 6.37 -9.71 0.46
C TRP A 116 7.51 -10.00 1.44
N ALA A 117 7.60 -9.24 2.55
CA ALA A 117 8.59 -9.46 3.60
C ALA A 117 8.38 -10.81 4.31
N MET A 118 7.12 -11.24 4.45
CA MET A 118 6.78 -12.56 4.98
C MET A 118 7.29 -13.69 4.09
N ILE A 119 7.16 -13.54 2.77
CA ILE A 119 7.67 -14.54 1.81
C ILE A 119 9.19 -14.64 1.88
N ILE A 120 9.88 -13.50 1.90
CA ILE A 120 11.35 -13.46 1.99
C ILE A 120 11.82 -13.98 3.34
N MET A 121 11.15 -13.61 4.44
CA MET A 121 11.45 -14.14 5.76
C MET A 121 11.35 -15.66 5.78
N GLY A 122 10.28 -16.24 5.22
CA GLY A 122 10.12 -17.67 5.09
C GLY A 122 11.24 -18.32 4.27
N LEU A 123 11.70 -17.68 3.21
CA LEU A 123 12.85 -18.14 2.41
C LEU A 123 14.16 -18.12 3.25
N TRP A 124 14.42 -17.06 4.00
CA TRP A 124 15.59 -16.99 4.86
C TRP A 124 15.60 -18.04 5.96
N MET A 125 14.44 -18.26 6.60
CA MET A 125 14.27 -19.32 7.60
C MET A 125 14.48 -20.71 6.97
N TRP A 126 13.99 -20.92 5.76
CA TRP A 126 14.21 -22.17 5.02
C TRP A 126 15.71 -22.39 4.68
N LEU A 127 16.45 -21.32 4.45
CA LEU A 127 17.90 -21.36 4.24
C LEU A 127 18.70 -21.53 5.56
N GLY A 128 18.03 -21.59 6.71
CA GLY A 128 18.64 -21.82 8.01
C GLY A 128 19.03 -20.56 8.77
N TYR A 129 18.55 -19.38 8.35
CA TYR A 129 18.78 -18.14 9.08
C TYR A 129 17.68 -17.89 10.13
N ASP A 130 18.07 -17.66 11.37
CA ASP A 130 17.14 -17.33 12.47
C ASP A 130 16.81 -15.83 12.45
N VAL A 131 15.85 -15.47 11.61
CA VAL A 131 15.40 -14.09 11.44
C VAL A 131 14.67 -13.63 12.70
N GLY A 132 15.09 -12.51 13.28
CA GLY A 132 14.58 -11.98 14.54
C GLY A 132 15.43 -12.35 15.74
N ASP A 133 16.39 -13.24 15.61
CA ASP A 133 17.39 -13.50 16.63
C ASP A 133 18.54 -12.48 16.51
N ARG A 134 19.14 -12.14 17.65
CA ARG A 134 20.23 -11.16 17.69
C ARG A 134 21.48 -11.62 16.94
N SER A 135 21.71 -12.92 16.87
CA SER A 135 22.85 -13.53 16.16
C SER A 135 22.87 -13.21 14.67
N ILE A 136 21.70 -12.94 14.06
CA ILE A 136 21.66 -12.59 12.64
C ILE A 136 22.29 -11.22 12.34
N LEU A 137 22.33 -10.32 13.33
CA LEU A 137 22.96 -9.00 13.20
C LEU A 137 24.48 -9.09 13.22
N GLU A 138 25.03 -10.16 13.76
CA GLU A 138 26.45 -10.46 13.79
C GLU A 138 26.90 -11.23 12.53
N ASN A 139 25.95 -11.69 11.73
CA ASN A 139 26.20 -12.38 10.47
C ASN A 139 26.40 -11.38 9.32
N GLU A 140 27.63 -10.89 9.17
CA GLU A 140 27.99 -9.92 8.12
C GLU A 140 27.76 -10.47 6.70
N GLU A 141 27.96 -11.77 6.50
CA GLU A 141 27.74 -12.42 5.21
C GLU A 141 26.25 -12.34 4.80
N PHE A 142 25.36 -12.68 5.71
CA PHE A 142 23.91 -12.57 5.48
C PHE A 142 23.49 -11.13 5.20
N LEU A 143 23.91 -10.18 6.05
CA LEU A 143 23.52 -8.77 5.91
C LEU A 143 24.04 -8.17 4.59
N SER A 144 25.28 -8.49 4.23
CA SER A 144 25.88 -8.05 2.97
C SER A 144 25.17 -8.67 1.75
N ALA A 145 24.84 -9.97 1.82
CA ALA A 145 24.11 -10.66 0.77
C ALA A 145 22.71 -10.06 0.56
N VAL A 146 21.99 -9.73 1.64
CA VAL A 146 20.69 -9.06 1.57
C VAL A 146 20.82 -7.66 0.95
N ALA A 147 21.80 -6.87 1.38
CA ALA A 147 22.01 -5.51 0.87
C ALA A 147 22.39 -5.52 -0.62
N ILE A 148 23.34 -6.36 -1.01
CA ILE A 148 23.78 -6.50 -2.41
C ILE A 148 22.67 -7.06 -3.27
N GLY A 149 21.96 -8.09 -2.79
CA GLY A 149 20.82 -8.70 -3.49
C GLY A 149 19.69 -7.71 -3.74
N TYR A 150 19.38 -6.87 -2.76
CA TYR A 150 18.39 -5.80 -2.92
C TYR A 150 18.86 -4.76 -3.94
N PHE A 151 20.11 -4.30 -3.86
CA PHE A 151 20.65 -3.31 -4.78
C PHE A 151 20.69 -3.83 -6.23
N VAL A 152 21.20 -5.04 -6.44
CA VAL A 152 21.24 -5.68 -7.76
C VAL A 152 19.82 -5.94 -8.28
N GLY A 153 18.92 -6.39 -7.40
CA GLY A 153 17.52 -6.64 -7.74
C GLY A 153 16.78 -5.38 -8.21
N VAL A 154 17.02 -4.24 -7.55
CA VAL A 154 16.41 -2.95 -7.97
C VAL A 154 16.93 -2.53 -9.35
N ILE A 155 18.23 -2.65 -9.61
CA ILE A 155 18.80 -2.31 -10.92
C ILE A 155 18.26 -3.27 -12.00
N ALA A 156 18.29 -4.57 -11.74
CA ALA A 156 17.81 -5.57 -12.69
C ALA A 156 16.31 -5.35 -13.01
N THR A 157 15.49 -5.08 -12.00
CA THR A 157 14.07 -4.76 -12.19
C THR A 157 13.90 -3.50 -13.01
N GLY A 158 14.67 -2.44 -12.76
CA GLY A 158 14.64 -1.21 -13.53
C GLY A 158 14.94 -1.46 -15.02
N ILE A 159 15.99 -2.22 -15.31
CA ILE A 159 16.36 -2.59 -16.69
C ILE A 159 15.26 -3.44 -17.35
N LEU A 160 14.76 -4.46 -16.65
CA LEU A 160 13.69 -5.31 -17.15
C LEU A 160 12.42 -4.50 -17.45
N CYS A 161 12.04 -3.58 -16.58
CA CYS A 161 10.89 -2.70 -16.80
C CYS A 161 11.10 -1.80 -18.02
N LEU A 162 12.29 -1.23 -18.21
CA LEU A 162 12.61 -0.42 -19.38
C LEU A 162 12.52 -1.23 -20.68
N VAL A 163 13.04 -2.45 -20.70
CA VAL A 163 12.95 -3.36 -21.88
C VAL A 163 11.50 -3.78 -22.13
N ALA A 164 10.76 -4.09 -21.07
CA ALA A 164 9.37 -4.56 -21.15
C ALA A 164 8.34 -3.45 -21.36
N ILE A 165 8.72 -2.16 -21.25
CA ILE A 165 7.77 -1.04 -21.23
C ILE A 165 6.86 -1.00 -22.44
N ARG A 166 7.37 -1.40 -23.61
CA ARG A 166 6.58 -1.47 -24.84
C ARG A 166 5.44 -2.48 -24.71
N TYR A 167 5.72 -3.64 -24.15
CA TYR A 167 4.72 -4.69 -23.93
C TYR A 167 3.75 -4.31 -22.82
N LEU A 168 4.26 -3.74 -21.75
CA LEU A 168 3.43 -3.23 -20.65
C LEU A 168 2.50 -2.11 -21.09
N ALA A 169 2.99 -1.19 -21.94
CA ALA A 169 2.16 -0.13 -22.51
C ALA A 169 1.06 -0.69 -23.44
N MET A 170 1.30 -1.81 -24.11
CA MET A 170 0.26 -2.46 -24.93
C MET A 170 -0.94 -2.93 -24.10
N LEU A 171 -0.74 -3.28 -22.83
CA LEU A 171 -1.84 -3.65 -21.94
C LEU A 171 -2.82 -2.49 -21.71
N LEU A 172 -2.36 -1.24 -21.81
CA LEU A 172 -3.19 -0.05 -21.65
C LEU A 172 -4.19 0.13 -22.82
N TYR A 173 -3.91 -0.47 -23.98
CA TYR A 173 -4.82 -0.43 -25.13
C TYR A 173 -5.97 -1.43 -25.04
N ILE A 174 -5.89 -2.37 -24.11
CA ILE A 174 -6.95 -3.35 -23.90
C ILE A 174 -8.14 -2.63 -23.24
N PRO A 175 -9.32 -2.58 -23.90
CA PRO A 175 -10.48 -1.95 -23.29
C PRO A 175 -10.80 -2.56 -21.92
N ALA A 176 -11.14 -1.71 -20.96
CA ALA A 176 -11.39 -2.11 -19.57
C ALA A 176 -12.36 -3.30 -19.45
N ARG A 177 -13.36 -3.38 -20.30
CA ARG A 177 -14.35 -4.47 -20.35
C ARG A 177 -13.73 -5.87 -20.49
N TYR A 178 -12.58 -6.01 -21.16
CA TYR A 178 -11.98 -7.33 -21.39
C TYR A 178 -11.21 -7.85 -20.19
N TYR A 179 -10.54 -6.98 -19.43
CA TYR A 179 -9.79 -7.42 -18.25
C TYR A 179 -10.58 -7.29 -16.93
N MET A 180 -11.67 -6.52 -16.92
CA MET A 180 -12.52 -6.39 -15.73
C MET A 180 -13.26 -7.67 -15.37
N PHE A 181 -13.72 -8.47 -16.36
CA PHE A 181 -14.35 -9.76 -16.09
C PHE A 181 -13.39 -10.78 -15.48
N PRO A 182 -12.20 -11.05 -16.03
CA PRO A 182 -11.19 -11.88 -15.38
C PRO A 182 -10.84 -11.37 -13.99
N LEU A 183 -10.73 -10.07 -13.80
CA LEU A 183 -10.40 -9.45 -12.51
C LEU A 183 -11.49 -9.67 -11.48
N LEU A 184 -12.76 -9.53 -11.87
CA LEU A 184 -13.92 -9.85 -11.03
C LEU A 184 -13.90 -11.34 -10.66
N PHE A 185 -13.68 -12.22 -11.63
CA PHE A 185 -13.62 -13.65 -11.41
C PHE A 185 -12.51 -14.04 -10.42
N ILE A 186 -11.30 -13.51 -10.61
CA ILE A 186 -10.18 -13.72 -9.69
C ILE A 186 -10.51 -13.18 -8.29
N THR A 187 -11.15 -12.00 -8.20
CA THR A 187 -11.54 -11.40 -6.91
C THR A 187 -12.53 -12.30 -6.16
N VAL A 188 -13.52 -12.85 -6.88
CA VAL A 188 -14.51 -13.76 -6.29
C VAL A 188 -13.84 -15.08 -5.88
N LEU A 189 -13.01 -15.66 -6.75
CA LEU A 189 -12.25 -16.88 -6.41
C LEU A 189 -11.34 -16.65 -5.20
N SER A 190 -10.67 -15.51 -5.12
CA SER A 190 -9.82 -15.16 -3.99
C SER A 190 -10.64 -15.09 -2.69
N ALA A 191 -11.81 -14.44 -2.71
CA ALA A 191 -12.67 -14.36 -1.55
C ALA A 191 -13.18 -15.74 -1.09
N LEU A 192 -13.41 -16.66 -2.03
CA LEU A 192 -13.82 -18.02 -1.71
C LEU A 192 -12.67 -18.90 -1.22
N SER A 193 -11.41 -18.52 -1.46
CA SER A 193 -10.24 -19.36 -1.22
C SER A 193 -9.40 -18.95 -0.01
N VAL A 194 -9.52 -17.72 0.47
CA VAL A 194 -8.56 -17.12 1.43
C VAL A 194 -8.52 -17.85 2.77
N ASN A 195 -9.66 -18.29 3.30
CA ASN A 195 -9.75 -18.97 4.58
C ASN A 195 -9.82 -20.50 4.46
N ASN A 196 -9.63 -21.04 3.27
CA ASN A 196 -9.61 -22.47 3.07
C ASN A 196 -8.19 -23.00 2.81
N PRO A 197 -7.45 -23.47 3.84
CA PRO A 197 -6.12 -24.06 3.66
C PRO A 197 -6.17 -25.37 2.86
N ALA A 198 -7.36 -25.91 2.62
CA ALA A 198 -7.60 -27.15 1.93
C ALA A 198 -8.38 -26.95 0.62
N TRP A 199 -7.98 -25.95 -0.20
CA TRP A 199 -8.55 -25.72 -1.54
C TRP A 199 -8.59 -27.00 -2.42
N TYR A 200 -7.77 -27.98 -2.12
CA TYR A 200 -7.74 -29.29 -2.76
C TYR A 200 -8.82 -30.27 -2.22
N LYS A 201 -9.52 -29.96 -1.12
CA LYS A 201 -10.54 -30.84 -0.52
C LYS A 201 -11.98 -30.55 -0.95
N TRP A 202 -12.20 -29.63 -1.90
CA TRP A 202 -13.53 -29.29 -2.45
C TRP A 202 -14.60 -28.87 -1.42
N GLU A 203 -14.22 -28.46 -0.22
CA GLU A 203 -15.14 -27.97 0.80
C GLU A 203 -15.45 -26.49 0.56
N TRP A 204 -16.28 -26.21 -0.43
CA TRP A 204 -16.68 -24.86 -0.88
C TRP A 204 -17.46 -24.06 0.18
N VAL A 205 -17.88 -24.69 1.27
CA VAL A 205 -18.74 -24.10 2.30
C VAL A 205 -18.03 -22.99 3.09
N TRP A 206 -16.71 -23.06 3.24
CA TRP A 206 -15.93 -22.19 4.13
C TRP A 206 -15.63 -20.79 3.56
N GLY A 207 -15.75 -20.58 2.26
CA GLY A 207 -15.52 -19.28 1.63
C GLY A 207 -16.75 -18.38 1.57
N LEU A 208 -17.90 -18.84 2.04
CA LEU A 208 -19.16 -18.05 1.98
C LEU A 208 -19.13 -16.83 2.90
N GLU A 209 -18.40 -16.87 4.00
CA GLU A 209 -18.24 -15.74 4.92
C GLU A 209 -17.48 -14.60 4.25
N ASP A 210 -16.33 -14.89 3.65
CA ASP A 210 -15.53 -13.89 2.94
C ASP A 210 -16.23 -13.39 1.68
N PHE A 211 -16.95 -14.25 0.99
CA PHE A 211 -17.78 -13.84 -0.14
C PHE A 211 -18.92 -12.92 0.29
N THR A 212 -19.58 -13.23 1.41
CA THR A 212 -20.63 -12.38 1.98
C THR A 212 -20.06 -11.03 2.38
N LEU A 213 -18.89 -11.01 3.03
CA LEU A 213 -18.18 -9.80 3.39
C LEU A 213 -17.80 -8.98 2.15
N LEU A 214 -17.33 -9.64 1.09
CA LEU A 214 -17.05 -9.00 -0.20
C LEU A 214 -18.28 -8.30 -0.77
N LEU A 215 -19.46 -8.93 -0.71
CA LEU A 215 -20.72 -8.34 -1.17
C LEU A 215 -21.14 -7.15 -0.31
N ILE A 216 -21.09 -7.29 1.01
CA ILE A 216 -21.40 -6.21 1.97
C ILE A 216 -20.51 -5.00 1.73
N LEU A 217 -19.17 -5.20 1.71
CA LEU A 217 -18.20 -4.13 1.48
C LEU A 217 -18.35 -3.51 0.08
N SER A 218 -18.76 -4.29 -0.91
CA SER A 218 -19.07 -3.76 -2.24
C SER A 218 -20.28 -2.84 -2.22
N GLY A 219 -21.34 -3.22 -1.47
CA GLY A 219 -22.52 -2.39 -1.24
C GLY A 219 -22.17 -1.09 -0.51
N VAL A 220 -21.37 -1.18 0.56
CA VAL A 220 -20.87 -0.01 1.29
C VAL A 220 -20.02 0.89 0.39
N GLY A 221 -19.12 0.33 -0.43
CA GLY A 221 -18.32 1.08 -1.40
C GLY A 221 -19.19 1.82 -2.44
N TYR A 222 -20.30 1.22 -2.86
CA TYR A 222 -21.27 1.88 -3.74
C TYR A 222 -22.00 3.05 -3.03
N LEU A 223 -22.41 2.85 -1.78
CA LEU A 223 -23.03 3.89 -0.96
C LEU A 223 -22.06 5.05 -0.70
N CYS A 224 -20.79 4.75 -0.39
CA CYS A 224 -19.75 5.77 -0.24
C CYS A 224 -19.66 6.66 -1.47
N LYS A 225 -19.69 6.07 -2.67
CA LYS A 225 -19.70 6.84 -3.91
C LYS A 225 -20.92 7.74 -4.01
N ARG A 226 -22.11 7.20 -3.74
CA ARG A 226 -23.38 7.97 -3.81
C ARG A 226 -23.38 9.16 -2.86
N PHE A 227 -22.79 9.01 -1.69
CA PHE A 227 -22.68 10.05 -0.67
C PHE A 227 -21.39 10.88 -0.75
N LYS A 228 -20.58 10.72 -1.80
CA LYS A 228 -19.29 11.39 -2.00
C LYS A 228 -18.28 11.19 -0.87
N PHE A 229 -18.32 10.03 -0.20
CA PHE A 229 -17.28 9.64 0.75
C PHE A 229 -16.06 9.07 0.03
N SER A 230 -14.87 9.30 0.60
CA SER A 230 -13.62 8.78 0.06
C SER A 230 -13.54 7.27 0.25
N ARG A 231 -13.58 6.50 -0.84
CA ARG A 231 -13.42 5.04 -0.82
C ARG A 231 -12.03 4.58 -0.38
N PRO A 232 -10.93 5.25 -0.78
CA PRO A 232 -9.60 4.94 -0.22
C PRO A 232 -9.53 5.09 1.29
N ALA A 233 -10.17 6.12 1.87
CA ALA A 233 -10.21 6.29 3.32
C ALA A 233 -10.97 5.16 4.02
N LEU A 234 -12.07 4.67 3.40
CA LEU A 234 -12.80 3.50 3.90
C LEU A 234 -11.92 2.25 3.90
N LEU A 235 -11.20 1.99 2.81
CA LEU A 235 -10.30 0.85 2.71
C LEU A 235 -9.17 0.92 3.75
N LEU A 236 -8.61 2.12 3.95
CA LEU A 236 -7.61 2.34 4.99
C LEU A 236 -8.15 2.07 6.39
N ALA A 237 -9.35 2.59 6.70
CA ALA A 237 -9.99 2.35 7.98
C ALA A 237 -10.24 0.85 8.21
N TYR A 238 -10.68 0.12 7.17
CA TYR A 238 -10.88 -1.33 7.25
C TYR A 238 -9.57 -2.10 7.48
N ILE A 239 -8.52 -1.79 6.72
CA ILE A 239 -7.20 -2.45 6.88
C ILE A 239 -6.60 -2.17 8.28
N LEU A 240 -6.79 -0.95 8.77
CA LEU A 240 -6.28 -0.55 10.08
C LEU A 240 -7.10 -1.11 11.25
N SER A 241 -8.39 -1.41 11.04
CA SER A 241 -9.29 -1.86 12.11
C SER A 241 -8.78 -3.14 12.79
N GLU A 242 -8.34 -4.13 12.03
CA GLU A 242 -7.75 -5.36 12.55
C GLU A 242 -6.54 -5.08 13.46
N LYS A 243 -5.63 -4.22 13.01
CA LYS A 243 -4.44 -3.86 13.80
C LYS A 243 -4.79 -3.07 15.06
N ILE A 244 -5.78 -2.19 14.97
CA ILE A 244 -6.28 -1.43 16.11
C ILE A 244 -6.94 -2.37 17.12
N GLU A 245 -7.76 -3.31 16.66
CA GLU A 245 -8.43 -4.30 17.50
C GLU A 245 -7.41 -5.20 18.21
N ASP A 246 -6.45 -5.77 17.50
CA ASP A 246 -5.39 -6.61 18.06
C ASP A 246 -4.60 -5.86 19.15
N LYS A 247 -4.15 -4.65 18.83
CA LYS A 247 -3.36 -3.85 19.78
C LYS A 247 -4.19 -3.35 20.95
N SER A 248 -5.44 -2.98 20.70
CA SER A 248 -6.37 -2.57 21.77
C SER A 248 -6.66 -3.73 22.71
N SER A 249 -6.93 -4.92 22.18
CA SER A 249 -7.19 -6.14 22.96
C SER A 249 -5.98 -6.54 23.78
N ALA A 250 -4.76 -6.51 23.19
CA ALA A 250 -3.53 -6.78 23.90
C ALA A 250 -3.27 -5.76 25.03
N THR A 251 -3.50 -4.48 24.74
CA THR A 251 -3.37 -3.39 25.73
C THR A 251 -4.39 -3.55 26.86
N TYR A 252 -5.64 -3.85 26.51
CA TYR A 252 -6.70 -4.13 27.46
C TYR A 252 -6.33 -5.29 28.38
N ALA A 253 -5.90 -6.41 27.81
CA ALA A 253 -5.48 -7.58 28.58
C ALA A 253 -4.31 -7.27 29.52
N LEU A 254 -3.33 -6.50 29.07
CA LEU A 254 -2.15 -6.15 29.85
C LEU A 254 -2.49 -5.25 31.04
N TYR A 255 -3.29 -4.22 30.84
CA TYR A 255 -3.53 -3.18 31.86
C TYR A 255 -4.71 -3.50 32.76
N ILE A 256 -5.78 -4.10 32.25
CA ILE A 256 -6.97 -4.42 33.04
C ILE A 256 -6.77 -5.68 33.90
N ASN A 257 -6.21 -6.75 33.29
CA ASN A 257 -5.93 -7.97 34.05
C ASN A 257 -4.87 -7.79 35.13
N THR A 258 -3.98 -6.81 34.96
CA THR A 258 -2.97 -6.47 36.00
C THR A 258 -3.44 -5.42 37.00
N GLY A 259 -4.67 -4.88 36.88
CA GLY A 259 -5.20 -3.84 37.73
C GLY A 259 -4.48 -2.48 37.60
N LYS A 260 -3.68 -2.29 36.54
CA LYS A 260 -2.83 -1.10 36.34
C LYS A 260 -3.38 -0.13 35.29
N TYR A 261 -4.70 -0.12 35.08
CA TYR A 261 -5.34 0.75 34.08
C TYR A 261 -5.06 2.25 34.28
N GLU A 262 -4.85 2.70 35.53
CA GLU A 262 -4.46 4.09 35.81
C GLU A 262 -3.12 4.45 35.16
N LYS A 263 -2.18 3.50 35.07
CA LYS A 263 -0.89 3.74 34.42
C LYS A 263 -1.02 3.97 32.90
N LEU A 264 -2.04 3.41 32.25
CA LEU A 264 -2.27 3.65 30.82
C LEU A 264 -2.57 5.13 30.56
N LEU A 265 -3.41 5.73 31.39
CA LEU A 265 -3.80 7.15 31.27
C LEU A 265 -2.72 8.12 31.74
N THR A 266 -1.74 7.64 32.50
CA THR A 266 -0.62 8.46 32.99
C THR A 266 0.68 8.21 32.23
N ASP A 267 0.71 7.24 31.29
CA ASP A 267 1.88 6.97 30.47
C ASP A 267 2.12 8.14 29.49
N PRO A 268 3.29 8.80 29.56
CA PRO A 268 3.59 9.95 28.72
C PRO A 268 3.56 9.61 27.21
N THR A 269 3.90 8.38 26.86
CA THR A 269 3.92 7.90 25.46
C THR A 269 2.49 7.77 24.95
N PHE A 270 1.61 7.15 25.73
CA PHE A 270 0.18 7.02 25.40
C PHE A 270 -0.49 8.38 25.26
N MET A 271 -0.27 9.27 26.24
CA MET A 271 -0.82 10.63 26.23
C MET A 271 -0.32 11.43 25.04
N GLY A 272 0.96 11.34 24.70
CA GLY A 272 1.55 11.99 23.54
C GLY A 272 0.90 11.55 22.23
N ILE A 273 0.72 10.23 22.04
CA ILE A 273 0.06 9.68 20.86
C ILE A 273 -1.40 10.14 20.78
N MET A 274 -2.14 10.10 21.89
CA MET A 274 -3.53 10.56 21.95
C MET A 274 -3.67 12.04 21.58
N ILE A 275 -2.79 12.89 22.09
CA ILE A 275 -2.76 14.32 21.75
C ILE A 275 -2.53 14.51 20.23
N VAL A 276 -1.59 13.79 19.63
CA VAL A 276 -1.31 13.84 18.21
C VAL A 276 -2.51 13.39 17.38
N ILE A 277 -3.17 12.29 17.75
CA ILE A 277 -4.38 11.80 17.09
C ILE A 277 -5.51 12.84 17.15
N ILE A 278 -5.75 13.40 18.33
CA ILE A 278 -6.78 14.43 18.51
C ILE A 278 -6.44 15.69 17.71
N ALA A 279 -5.19 16.13 17.71
CA ALA A 279 -4.74 17.30 16.94
C ALA A 279 -4.94 17.09 15.43
N ILE A 280 -4.60 15.90 14.91
CA ILE A 280 -4.82 15.55 13.50
C ILE A 280 -6.32 15.51 13.17
N ALA A 281 -7.15 14.92 14.03
CA ALA A 281 -8.59 14.88 13.86
C ALA A 281 -9.21 16.28 13.85
N VAL A 282 -8.86 17.12 14.81
CA VAL A 282 -9.32 18.52 14.88
C VAL A 282 -8.86 19.34 13.67
N TYR A 283 -7.60 19.17 13.26
CA TYR A 283 -7.08 19.82 12.05
C TYR A 283 -7.85 19.37 10.80
N GLY A 284 -8.13 18.07 10.66
CA GLY A 284 -8.92 17.52 9.56
C GLY A 284 -10.35 18.06 9.51
N ILE A 285 -11.00 18.18 10.67
CA ILE A 285 -12.36 18.73 10.79
C ILE A 285 -12.37 20.23 10.46
N ARG A 286 -11.42 21.00 10.97
CA ARG A 286 -11.33 22.46 10.72
C ARG A 286 -11.01 22.79 9.26
N ASN A 287 -10.26 21.93 8.56
CA ASN A 287 -9.80 22.17 7.18
C ASN A 287 -10.71 21.54 6.11
N LYS A 288 -11.94 21.22 6.46
CA LYS A 288 -12.93 20.55 5.60
C LYS A 288 -13.35 21.35 4.37
N SER A 289 -12.92 22.61 4.21
CA SER A 289 -13.45 23.55 3.22
C SER A 289 -12.79 23.49 1.83
N SER A 290 -11.84 22.59 1.54
CA SER A 290 -11.11 22.62 0.27
C SER A 290 -10.99 21.29 -0.50
N ILE A 291 -11.72 20.27 -0.12
CA ILE A 291 -11.65 18.98 -0.84
C ILE A 291 -12.93 18.83 -1.66
N ASN A 292 -12.94 19.45 -2.84
CA ASN A 292 -13.83 19.05 -3.91
C ASN A 292 -13.31 17.70 -4.44
N TYR A 293 -13.93 16.62 -4.03
CA TYR A 293 -13.76 15.32 -4.69
C TYR A 293 -14.54 15.37 -6.01
N ALA A 294 -13.85 15.68 -7.11
CA ALA A 294 -14.35 15.45 -8.45
C ALA A 294 -14.39 13.93 -8.74
#